data_402095e695465d558ec6478b58013984
#
_entry.id   402095e695465d558ec6478b58013984
#
_cell.length_a   1.000
_cell.length_b   1.000
_cell.length_c   1.000
_cell.angle_alpha   90.00
_cell.angle_beta   90.00
_cell.angle_gamma   90.00
#
_symmetry.space_group_name_H-M   'P 1'
#
loop_
_entity.id
_entity.type
_entity.pdbx_description
1 polymer ?
#
loop_
_entity_poly.entity_id
_entity_poly.type
_entity_poly.pdbx_seq_one_letter_code
_entity_poly.pdbx_strand_id
1 'polypeptide(L)'
;MALTKEITQDRIEVVGEFKHVQVRTKTAVLEDGVELSSGFSRHVVSAGDDYSAESTEVQAICAAVHTDAVVAAYAAHVAASLPAGE
;
A
#
# COMPACT_ATOMS: atom_id res chain seq x y z
N MET A 1 33.92 4.27 7.83
CA MET A 1 32.96 4.19 6.75
C MET A 1 31.77 3.33 7.19
N ALA A 2 30.59 3.91 7.26
CA ALA A 2 29.41 3.21 7.72
C ALA A 2 28.33 3.24 6.64
N LEU A 3 27.89 2.06 6.22
CA LEU A 3 26.78 1.91 5.30
C LEU A 3 25.52 1.65 6.12
N THR A 4 24.49 2.39 5.83
CA THR A 4 23.17 2.23 6.44
C THR A 4 22.11 2.09 5.36
N LYS A 5 21.04 1.44 5.72
CA LYS A 5 19.90 1.25 4.82
C LYS A 5 18.67 1.88 5.48
N GLU A 6 18.02 2.78 4.77
CA GLU A 6 16.78 3.38 5.24
C GLU A 6 15.63 2.93 4.37
N ILE A 7 14.56 2.49 5.01
CA ILE A 7 13.34 2.07 4.33
C ILE A 7 12.23 2.99 4.78
N THR A 8 11.62 3.68 3.82
CA THR A 8 10.59 4.68 4.11
C THR A 8 9.41 4.48 3.17
N GLN A 9 8.20 4.56 3.69
CA GLN A 9 7.02 4.65 2.85
C GLN A 9 6.84 6.11 2.50
N ASP A 10 7.40 6.53 1.37
CA ASP A 10 7.49 7.94 1.02
C ASP A 10 6.24 8.47 0.32
N ARG A 11 5.33 7.58 -0.06
CA ARG A 11 4.07 7.99 -0.68
C ARG A 11 2.98 6.98 -0.36
N ILE A 12 1.88 7.47 0.17
CA ILE A 12 0.69 6.68 0.45
C ILE A 12 -0.49 7.43 -0.14
N GLU A 13 -1.23 6.79 -1.06
CA GLU A 13 -2.36 7.42 -1.73
C GLU A 13 -3.60 6.56 -1.60
N VAL A 14 -4.75 7.21 -1.45
CA VAL A 14 -6.05 6.55 -1.50
C VAL A 14 -6.66 6.92 -2.84
N VAL A 15 -6.97 5.92 -3.66
CA VAL A 15 -7.34 6.12 -5.07
C VAL A 15 -8.65 5.39 -5.37
N GLY A 16 -9.54 6.07 -6.10
CA GLY A 16 -10.75 5.47 -6.64
C GLY A 16 -11.90 5.39 -5.64
N GLU A 17 -13.05 4.95 -6.13
CA GLU A 17 -14.25 4.85 -5.31
C GLU A 17 -14.18 3.72 -4.29
N PHE A 18 -13.34 2.71 -4.54
CA PHE A 18 -13.15 1.58 -3.63
C PHE A 18 -11.97 1.80 -2.70
N LYS A 19 -11.40 3.00 -2.70
CA LYS A 19 -10.35 3.42 -1.77
C LYS A 19 -9.16 2.47 -1.75
N HIS A 20 -8.61 2.17 -2.94
CA HIS A 20 -7.36 1.42 -3.03
C HIS A 20 -6.24 2.24 -2.39
N VAL A 21 -5.53 1.65 -1.45
CA VAL A 21 -4.40 2.31 -0.78
C VAL A 21 -3.13 1.90 -1.49
N GLN A 22 -2.51 2.85 -2.19
CA GLN A 22 -1.25 2.61 -2.91
C GLN A 22 -0.09 3.07 -2.04
N VAL A 23 0.84 2.17 -1.81
CA VAL A 23 2.00 2.43 -0.94
C VAL A 23 3.27 2.33 -1.77
N ARG A 24 4.07 3.40 -1.77
CA ARG A 24 5.39 3.37 -2.39
C ARG A 24 6.43 3.34 -1.28
N THR A 25 7.32 2.35 -1.35
CA THR A 25 8.39 2.19 -0.39
C THR A 25 9.72 2.57 -1.03
N LYS A 26 10.43 3.49 -0.41
CA LYS A 26 11.78 3.88 -0.84
C LYS A 26 12.78 3.16 0.03
N THR A 27 13.74 2.49 -0.63
CA THR A 27 14.88 1.90 0.04
C THR A 27 16.11 2.69 -0.37
N ALA A 28 16.77 3.31 0.57
CA ALA A 28 17.99 4.10 0.31
C ALA A 28 19.17 3.47 1.01
N VAL A 29 20.31 3.47 0.33
CA VAL A 29 21.59 3.06 0.90
C VAL A 29 22.43 4.31 1.09
N LEU A 30 22.89 4.53 2.32
CA LEU A 30 23.65 5.72 2.67
C LEU A 30 25.03 5.33 3.17
N GLU A 31 26.01 6.17 2.87
CA GLU A 31 27.34 6.08 3.44
C GLU A 31 27.62 7.39 4.18
N ASP A 32 27.82 7.28 5.49
CA ASP A 32 28.07 8.44 6.35
C ASP A 32 27.00 9.54 6.18
N GLY A 33 25.75 9.13 6.03
CA GLY A 33 24.62 10.04 5.89
C GLY A 33 24.37 10.53 4.48
N VAL A 34 25.19 10.13 3.50
CA VAL A 34 25.03 10.54 2.10
C VAL A 34 24.40 9.40 1.32
N GLU A 35 23.32 9.68 0.63
CA GLU A 35 22.64 8.67 -0.18
C GLU A 35 23.48 8.28 -1.39
N LEU A 36 23.81 6.98 -1.48
CA LEU A 36 24.56 6.43 -2.60
C LEU A 36 23.64 5.90 -3.68
N SER A 37 22.56 5.27 -3.28
CA SER A 37 21.59 4.71 -4.22
C SER A 37 20.25 4.60 -3.54
N SER A 38 19.20 4.52 -4.37
CA SER A 38 17.86 4.30 -3.86
C SER A 38 17.02 3.57 -4.92
N GLY A 39 15.99 2.92 -4.45
CA GLY A 39 15.03 2.24 -5.30
C GLY A 39 13.64 2.37 -4.71
N PHE A 40 12.64 2.13 -5.55
CA PHE A 40 11.26 2.19 -5.13
C PHE A 40 10.57 0.87 -5.41
N SER A 41 9.69 0.48 -4.49
CA SER A 41 8.74 -0.60 -4.76
C SER A 41 7.34 -0.12 -4.39
N ARG A 42 6.35 -0.69 -5.05
CA ARG A 42 4.96 -0.29 -4.84
C ARG A 42 4.10 -1.51 -4.60
N HIS A 43 3.12 -1.34 -3.72
CA HIS A 43 2.09 -2.35 -3.56
C HIS A 43 0.76 -1.64 -3.30
N VAL A 44 -0.33 -2.39 -3.47
CA VAL A 44 -1.68 -1.88 -3.29
C VAL A 44 -2.39 -2.72 -2.27
N VAL A 45 -3.09 -2.05 -1.35
CA VAL A 45 -3.98 -2.71 -0.40
C VAL A 45 -5.41 -2.41 -0.85
N SER A 46 -6.12 -3.44 -1.28
CA SER A 46 -7.50 -3.31 -1.74
C SER A 46 -8.47 -3.49 -0.59
N ALA A 47 -9.70 -3.01 -0.78
CA ALA A 47 -10.74 -3.17 0.23
C ALA A 47 -11.00 -4.64 0.51
N GLY A 48 -10.93 -5.03 1.77
CA GLY A 48 -11.08 -6.42 2.20
C GLY A 48 -9.78 -7.19 2.35
N ASP A 49 -8.66 -6.63 1.88
CA ASP A 49 -7.35 -7.25 2.08
C ASP A 49 -6.94 -7.18 3.55
N ASP A 50 -6.15 -8.17 3.97
CA ASP A 50 -5.55 -8.16 5.28
C ASP A 50 -4.38 -7.18 5.28
N TYR A 51 -4.49 -6.14 6.10
CA TYR A 51 -3.43 -5.13 6.21
C TYR A 51 -2.70 -5.19 7.55
N SER A 52 -2.82 -6.30 8.26
CA SER A 52 -2.19 -6.44 9.59
C SER A 52 -0.66 -6.41 9.55
N ALA A 53 -0.08 -6.75 8.40
CA ALA A 53 1.38 -6.72 8.21
C ALA A 53 1.89 -5.36 7.71
N GLU A 54 0.99 -4.41 7.43
CA GLU A 54 1.37 -3.09 6.97
C GLU A 54 1.89 -2.22 8.11
N SER A 55 2.49 -1.08 7.78
CA SER A 55 2.91 -0.13 8.80
C SER A 55 1.70 0.42 9.56
N THR A 56 1.94 0.95 10.76
CA THR A 56 0.89 1.53 11.58
C THR A 56 0.13 2.64 10.83
N GLU A 57 0.84 3.45 10.05
CA GLU A 57 0.22 4.50 9.25
C GLU A 57 -0.71 3.92 8.20
N VAL A 58 -0.26 2.91 7.45
CA VAL A 58 -1.08 2.26 6.43
C VAL A 58 -2.28 1.57 7.06
N GLN A 59 -2.08 0.89 8.19
CA GLN A 59 -3.18 0.25 8.91
C GLN A 59 -4.25 1.27 9.31
N ALA A 60 -3.83 2.43 9.81
CA ALA A 60 -4.76 3.48 10.22
C ALA A 60 -5.55 4.04 9.02
N ILE A 61 -4.88 4.24 7.90
CA ILE A 61 -5.52 4.71 6.67
C ILE A 61 -6.54 3.67 6.19
N CYS A 62 -6.14 2.40 6.11
CA CYS A 62 -7.03 1.33 5.68
C CYS A 62 -8.24 1.21 6.60
N ALA A 63 -8.05 1.31 7.91
CA ALA A 63 -9.15 1.26 8.87
C ALA A 63 -10.13 2.42 8.67
N ALA A 64 -9.64 3.57 8.27
CA ALA A 64 -10.47 4.75 8.04
C ALA A 64 -11.26 4.67 6.73
N VAL A 65 -10.67 4.15 5.67
CA VAL A 65 -11.26 4.19 4.33
C VAL A 65 -11.88 2.86 3.88
N HIS A 66 -11.39 1.73 4.39
CA HIS A 66 -11.95 0.41 4.07
C HIS A 66 -13.08 0.09 5.05
N THR A 67 -14.16 0.84 4.97
CA THR A 67 -15.34 0.60 5.77
C THR A 67 -16.08 -0.66 5.29
N ASP A 68 -16.98 -1.18 6.10
CA ASP A 68 -17.78 -2.35 5.72
C ASP A 68 -18.52 -2.11 4.40
N ALA A 69 -19.04 -0.90 4.20
CA ALA A 69 -19.72 -0.54 2.96
C ALA A 69 -18.79 -0.57 1.76
N VAL A 70 -17.56 -0.07 1.91
CA VAL A 70 -16.57 -0.06 0.82
C VAL A 70 -16.11 -1.48 0.51
N VAL A 71 -15.86 -2.28 1.53
CA VAL A 71 -15.47 -3.69 1.36
C VAL A 71 -16.55 -4.46 0.62
N ALA A 72 -17.80 -4.29 1.01
CA ALA A 72 -18.93 -4.97 0.37
C ALA A 72 -19.11 -4.52 -1.08
N ALA A 73 -18.97 -3.21 -1.34
CA ALA A 73 -19.09 -2.66 -2.69
C ALA A 73 -17.98 -3.17 -3.61
N TYR A 74 -16.75 -3.24 -3.10
CA TYR A 74 -15.63 -3.75 -3.87
C TYR A 74 -15.79 -5.24 -4.16
N ALA A 75 -16.21 -6.04 -3.18
CA ALA A 75 -16.45 -7.46 -3.37
C ALA A 75 -17.52 -7.69 -4.44
N ALA A 76 -18.59 -6.91 -4.43
CA ALA A 76 -19.62 -6.98 -5.44
C ALA A 76 -19.11 -6.59 -6.82
N HIS A 77 -18.25 -5.57 -6.89
CA HIS A 77 -17.63 -5.12 -8.14
C HIS A 77 -16.73 -6.20 -8.72
N VAL A 78 -15.89 -6.83 -7.90
CA VAL A 78 -15.00 -7.90 -8.34
C VAL A 78 -15.81 -9.09 -8.84
N ALA A 79 -16.85 -9.48 -8.12
CA ALA A 79 -17.72 -10.59 -8.53
C ALA A 79 -18.40 -10.31 -9.86
N ALA A 80 -18.86 -9.07 -10.07
CA ALA A 80 -19.49 -8.67 -11.32
C ALA A 80 -18.51 -8.57 -12.49
N SER A 81 -17.22 -8.39 -12.21
CA SER A 81 -16.20 -8.23 -13.23
C SER A 81 -15.56 -9.55 -13.65
N LEU A 82 -15.80 -10.63 -12.92
CA LEU A 82 -15.24 -11.94 -13.26
C LEU A 82 -15.93 -12.50 -14.50
N PRO A 83 -15.17 -13.11 -15.41
CA PRO A 83 -15.77 -13.73 -16.59
C PRO A 83 -16.72 -14.86 -16.21
N ALA A 84 -17.88 -14.90 -16.86
CA ALA A 84 -18.83 -15.98 -16.64
C ALA A 84 -18.30 -17.29 -17.17
N GLY A 85 -18.51 -18.36 -16.43
CA GLY A 85 -18.14 -19.69 -16.87
C GLY A 85 -16.69 -20.06 -16.64
N GLU A 86 -15.98 -19.26 -15.91
CA GLU A 86 -14.58 -19.54 -15.58
C GLU A 86 -14.41 -20.44 -14.36
#